data_d344ad15674a257762e442525863dbdc
#
_entry.id   d344ad15674a257762e442525863dbdc
#
_cell.length_a   1.000
_cell.length_b   1.000
_cell.length_c   1.000
_cell.angle_alpha   90.00
_cell.angle_beta   90.00
_cell.angle_gamma   90.00
#
_symmetry.space_group_name_H-M   'P 1'
#
loop_
_entity.id
_entity.type
_entity.pdbx_description
1 polymer ?
#
loop_
_entity_poly.entity_id
_entity_poly.type
_entity_poly.pdbx_seq_one_letter_code
_entity_poly.pdbx_strand_id
1 'polypeptide(L)'
;MKYRSRRTSVRRRPKQHRARQTVDAVLDSVVRILKREGVDAVTTNRIAEVAGVSIGSVYQYFPDKRAIFVALHQRHVDQIDRIIESTLVDHAASSLDDFVHAMIEAMVEAHTADPELHELLMSQVPHRADGTRDFAVRLHGVFRLAIASRSRQLRNRRDLDKIVFVVAHMVDSLSHGAVLRRPPGLSLADAKEEAVRAVLAYLRA
;
A
#
# COMPACT_ATOMS: atom_id res chain seq x y z
N MET A 1 6.44 -4.12 -60.30
CA MET A 1 6.02 -3.03 -59.45
C MET A 1 5.95 -3.55 -57.99
N LYS A 2 6.99 -3.25 -57.15
CA LYS A 2 7.11 -3.77 -55.78
C LYS A 2 6.55 -2.75 -54.80
N TYR A 3 5.42 -3.08 -54.18
CA TYR A 3 4.80 -2.26 -53.10
C TYR A 3 5.64 -2.41 -51.81
N ARG A 4 6.37 -1.36 -51.42
CA ARG A 4 7.06 -1.25 -50.13
C ARG A 4 6.02 -0.86 -49.05
N SER A 5 5.67 -1.81 -48.21
CA SER A 5 4.91 -1.56 -46.97
C SER A 5 5.75 -0.70 -46.03
N ARG A 6 5.35 0.56 -45.79
CA ARG A 6 5.85 1.43 -44.74
C ARG A 6 5.27 0.96 -43.42
N ARG A 7 6.08 0.27 -42.62
CA ARG A 7 5.77 0.03 -41.20
C ARG A 7 5.76 1.38 -40.48
N THR A 8 4.58 1.85 -40.13
CA THR A 8 4.38 2.98 -39.21
C THR A 8 4.70 2.53 -37.80
N SER A 9 5.92 2.76 -37.35
CA SER A 9 6.33 2.54 -35.96
C SER A 9 5.69 3.61 -35.07
N VAL A 10 4.97 3.18 -34.04
CA VAL A 10 4.25 4.03 -33.08
C VAL A 10 5.26 4.86 -32.27
N ARG A 11 5.40 6.15 -32.61
CA ARG A 11 6.32 7.13 -31.97
C ARG A 11 5.88 7.60 -30.55
N ARG A 12 4.83 7.05 -29.95
CA ARG A 12 4.30 7.52 -28.65
C ARG A 12 4.89 6.84 -27.39
N ARG A 13 5.53 5.69 -27.52
CA ARG A 13 6.11 4.97 -26.37
C ARG A 13 7.32 5.62 -25.69
N PRO A 14 8.30 6.25 -26.38
CA PRO A 14 9.50 6.77 -25.71
C PRO A 14 9.24 7.96 -24.76
N LYS A 15 8.30 8.85 -25.06
CA LYS A 15 7.99 10.01 -24.19
C LYS A 15 7.31 9.59 -22.88
N GLN A 16 6.37 8.66 -22.94
CA GLN A 16 5.71 8.12 -21.73
C GLN A 16 6.67 7.31 -20.88
N HIS A 17 7.57 6.55 -21.47
CA HIS A 17 8.56 5.77 -20.73
C HIS A 17 9.55 6.68 -19.98
N ARG A 18 10.12 7.68 -20.65
CA ARG A 18 11.01 8.67 -20.01
C ARG A 18 10.31 9.45 -18.90
N ALA A 19 9.07 9.85 -19.11
CA ALA A 19 8.28 10.54 -18.09
C ALA A 19 8.10 9.67 -16.84
N ARG A 20 7.74 8.39 -17.01
CA ARG A 20 7.64 7.42 -15.90
C ARG A 20 8.97 7.25 -15.19
N GLN A 21 10.06 7.04 -15.92
CA GLN A 21 11.40 6.92 -15.33
C GLN A 21 11.79 8.15 -14.49
N THR A 22 11.45 9.36 -14.96
CA THR A 22 11.72 10.59 -14.19
C THR A 22 10.88 10.63 -12.92
N VAL A 23 9.58 10.32 -13.00
CA VAL A 23 8.69 10.24 -11.85
C VAL A 23 9.20 9.21 -10.84
N ASP A 24 9.53 8.01 -11.30
CA ASP A 24 10.04 6.94 -10.44
C ASP A 24 11.37 7.35 -9.77
N ALA A 25 12.31 7.96 -10.51
CA ALA A 25 13.56 8.46 -9.95
C ALA A 25 13.35 9.53 -8.87
N VAL A 26 12.38 10.43 -9.06
CA VAL A 26 12.01 11.43 -8.05
C VAL A 26 11.44 10.75 -6.80
N LEU A 27 10.51 9.82 -6.95
CA LEU A 27 9.92 9.11 -5.81
C LEU A 27 10.95 8.25 -5.06
N ASP A 28 11.84 7.56 -5.78
CA ASP A 28 12.91 6.76 -5.17
C ASP A 28 13.95 7.62 -4.44
N SER A 29 14.17 8.86 -4.91
CA SER A 29 15.08 9.79 -4.25
C SER A 29 14.56 10.22 -2.88
N VAL A 30 13.24 10.39 -2.72
CA VAL A 30 12.63 10.71 -1.40
C VAL A 30 12.94 9.60 -0.39
N VAL A 31 12.74 8.34 -0.78
CA VAL A 31 13.02 7.19 0.09
C VAL A 31 14.51 7.14 0.47
N ARG A 32 15.40 7.40 -0.50
CA ARG A 32 16.85 7.42 -0.24
C ARG A 32 17.27 8.54 0.72
N ILE A 33 16.71 9.76 0.54
CA ILE A 33 17.00 10.90 1.41
C ILE A 33 16.49 10.61 2.81
N LEU A 34 15.24 10.14 2.94
CA LEU A 34 14.65 9.80 4.23
C LEU A 34 15.54 8.84 5.03
N LYS A 35 15.97 7.74 4.41
CA LYS A 35 16.81 6.71 5.05
C LYS A 35 18.24 7.17 5.42
N ARG A 36 18.79 8.11 4.67
CA ARG A 36 20.19 8.54 4.88
C ARG A 36 20.35 9.82 5.66
N GLU A 37 19.41 10.74 5.50
CA GLU A 37 19.53 12.13 5.93
C GLU A 37 18.37 12.59 6.81
N GLY A 38 17.31 11.75 6.94
CA GLY A 38 16.12 12.06 7.74
C GLY A 38 15.10 12.92 7.01
N VAL A 39 13.94 13.14 7.65
CA VAL A 39 12.77 13.82 7.07
C VAL A 39 13.03 15.29 6.74
N ASP A 40 13.84 15.98 7.53
CA ASP A 40 14.13 17.41 7.35
C ASP A 40 14.93 17.69 6.07
N ALA A 41 15.75 16.73 5.63
CA ALA A 41 16.52 16.82 4.39
C ALA A 41 15.66 16.64 3.13
N VAL A 42 14.42 16.16 3.24
CA VAL A 42 13.53 15.96 2.09
C VAL A 42 13.03 17.30 1.58
N THR A 43 13.80 17.94 0.68
CA THR A 43 13.48 19.19 -0.02
C THR A 43 13.43 18.95 -1.52
N THR A 44 12.70 19.78 -2.28
CA THR A 44 12.61 19.64 -3.75
C THR A 44 13.97 19.76 -4.43
N ASN A 45 14.87 20.60 -3.94
CA ASN A 45 16.24 20.73 -4.44
C ASN A 45 17.04 19.44 -4.20
N ARG A 46 17.00 18.91 -2.96
CA ARG A 46 17.70 17.68 -2.61
C ARG A 46 17.15 16.49 -3.37
N ILE A 47 15.83 16.42 -3.55
CA ILE A 47 15.16 15.41 -4.38
C ILE A 47 15.68 15.45 -5.82
N ALA A 48 15.73 16.64 -6.44
CA ALA A 48 16.24 16.81 -7.81
C ALA A 48 17.70 16.34 -7.94
N GLU A 49 18.55 16.74 -6.99
CA GLU A 49 19.97 16.33 -6.93
C GLU A 49 20.12 14.82 -6.83
N VAL A 50 19.45 14.17 -5.86
CA VAL A 50 19.56 12.73 -5.63
C VAL A 50 18.91 11.92 -6.75
N ALA A 51 17.86 12.46 -7.40
CA ALA A 51 17.22 11.84 -8.56
C ALA A 51 18.04 11.98 -9.85
N GLY A 52 19.06 12.87 -9.86
CA GLY A 52 19.85 13.15 -11.07
C GLY A 52 19.06 13.90 -12.15
N VAL A 53 18.09 14.72 -11.76
CA VAL A 53 17.26 15.50 -12.69
C VAL A 53 17.35 17.00 -12.38
N SER A 54 16.99 17.86 -13.34
CA SER A 54 16.91 19.29 -13.06
C SER A 54 15.73 19.59 -12.14
N ILE A 55 15.83 20.65 -11.33
CA ILE A 55 14.72 21.14 -10.51
C ILE A 55 13.49 21.50 -11.36
N GLY A 56 13.70 22.04 -12.58
CA GLY A 56 12.64 22.28 -13.55
C GLY A 56 11.91 21.01 -13.98
N SER A 57 12.65 19.87 -14.10
CA SER A 57 12.05 18.57 -14.39
C SER A 57 11.19 18.08 -13.23
N VAL A 58 11.58 18.34 -11.98
CA VAL A 58 10.74 18.00 -10.81
C VAL A 58 9.44 18.79 -10.85
N TYR A 59 9.51 20.11 -11.03
CA TYR A 59 8.32 20.97 -11.09
C TYR A 59 7.43 20.70 -12.30
N GLN A 60 7.95 20.12 -13.38
CA GLN A 60 7.13 19.70 -14.51
C GLN A 60 6.12 18.60 -14.16
N TYR A 61 6.47 17.72 -13.20
CA TYR A 61 5.61 16.60 -12.80
C TYR A 61 4.93 16.84 -11.44
N PHE A 62 5.57 17.59 -10.55
CA PHE A 62 5.10 17.82 -9.19
C PHE A 62 5.13 19.33 -8.89
N PRO A 63 3.97 19.97 -8.77
CA PRO A 63 3.90 21.41 -8.53
C PRO A 63 4.55 21.84 -7.21
N ASP A 64 4.59 20.93 -6.24
CA ASP A 64 5.17 21.15 -4.92
C ASP A 64 5.61 19.84 -4.25
N LYS A 65 6.26 19.94 -3.09
CA LYS A 65 6.69 18.81 -2.26
C LYS A 65 5.51 17.91 -1.84
N ARG A 66 4.34 18.50 -1.58
CA ARG A 66 3.15 17.76 -1.17
C ARG A 66 2.67 16.82 -2.28
N ALA A 67 2.69 17.28 -3.54
CA ALA A 67 2.34 16.43 -4.68
C ALA A 67 3.26 15.22 -4.81
N ILE A 68 4.56 15.36 -4.46
CA ILE A 68 5.50 14.23 -4.40
C ILE A 68 5.10 13.23 -3.31
N PHE A 69 4.75 13.71 -2.12
CA PHE A 69 4.30 12.82 -1.03
C PHE A 69 2.99 12.11 -1.35
N VAL A 70 2.03 12.79 -1.98
CA VAL A 70 0.78 12.16 -2.43
C VAL A 70 1.06 11.06 -3.45
N ALA A 71 1.93 11.30 -4.43
CA ALA A 71 2.30 10.30 -5.42
C ALA A 71 3.08 9.12 -4.79
N LEU A 72 3.94 9.39 -3.83
CA LEU A 72 4.67 8.36 -3.09
C LEU A 72 3.73 7.52 -2.22
N HIS A 73 2.76 8.15 -1.57
CA HIS A 73 1.70 7.48 -0.82
C HIS A 73 0.87 6.59 -1.75
N GLN A 74 0.44 7.08 -2.92
CA GLN A 74 -0.28 6.27 -3.89
C GLN A 74 0.53 5.05 -4.32
N ARG A 75 1.83 5.20 -4.60
CA ARG A 75 2.72 4.09 -4.94
C ARG A 75 2.80 3.05 -3.80
N HIS A 76 2.83 3.51 -2.56
CA HIS A 76 2.82 2.65 -1.37
C HIS A 76 1.50 1.89 -1.25
N VAL A 77 0.38 2.57 -1.40
CA VAL A 77 -0.96 1.97 -1.42
C VAL A 77 -1.08 0.91 -2.53
N ASP A 78 -0.61 1.21 -3.74
CA ASP A 78 -0.63 0.26 -4.86
C ASP A 78 0.24 -0.99 -4.59
N GLN A 79 1.29 -0.87 -3.77
CA GLN A 79 2.08 -2.02 -3.32
C GLN A 79 1.30 -2.88 -2.33
N ILE A 80 0.63 -2.27 -1.36
CA ILE A 80 -0.23 -2.98 -0.41
C ILE A 80 -1.38 -3.68 -1.13
N ASP A 81 -2.05 -3.02 -2.09
CA ASP A 81 -3.10 -3.62 -2.91
C ASP A 81 -2.62 -4.94 -3.57
N ARG A 82 -1.43 -4.93 -4.18
CA ARG A 82 -0.86 -6.14 -4.80
C ARG A 82 -0.60 -7.27 -3.80
N ILE A 83 -0.13 -6.94 -2.61
CA ILE A 83 0.10 -7.93 -1.54
C ILE A 83 -1.23 -8.54 -1.10
N ILE A 84 -2.25 -7.72 -0.90
CA ILE A 84 -3.60 -8.18 -0.53
C ILE A 84 -4.19 -9.07 -1.63
N GLU A 85 -4.10 -8.65 -2.89
CA GLU A 85 -4.59 -9.42 -4.04
C GLU A 85 -3.88 -10.78 -4.15
N SER A 86 -2.54 -10.83 -4.03
CA SER A 86 -1.81 -12.11 -4.05
C SER A 86 -2.21 -13.00 -2.87
N THR A 87 -2.30 -12.47 -1.67
CA THR A 87 -2.72 -13.22 -0.49
C THR A 87 -4.12 -13.82 -0.65
N LEU A 88 -5.04 -13.09 -1.28
CA LEU A 88 -6.37 -13.61 -1.59
C LEU A 88 -6.35 -14.77 -2.57
N VAL A 89 -5.57 -14.65 -3.63
CA VAL A 89 -5.44 -15.71 -4.64
C VAL A 89 -4.81 -16.96 -4.02
N ASP A 90 -3.72 -16.79 -3.30
CA ASP A 90 -2.95 -17.88 -2.70
C ASP A 90 -3.76 -18.62 -1.62
N HIS A 91 -4.64 -17.91 -0.91
CA HIS A 91 -5.47 -18.45 0.17
C HIS A 91 -6.95 -18.57 -0.20
N ALA A 92 -7.32 -18.55 -1.48
CA ALA A 92 -8.72 -18.59 -1.92
C ALA A 92 -9.50 -19.81 -1.38
N ALA A 93 -8.86 -20.97 -1.31
CA ALA A 93 -9.44 -22.21 -0.83
C ALA A 93 -9.08 -22.56 0.64
N SER A 94 -8.33 -21.71 1.34
CA SER A 94 -7.91 -21.96 2.73
C SER A 94 -9.07 -21.80 3.72
N SER A 95 -8.88 -22.31 4.94
CA SER A 95 -9.82 -22.09 6.05
C SER A 95 -9.91 -20.60 6.41
N LEU A 96 -10.92 -20.24 7.22
CA LEU A 96 -11.05 -18.88 7.74
C LEU A 96 -9.83 -18.48 8.60
N ASP A 97 -9.34 -19.41 9.39
CA ASP A 97 -8.17 -19.24 10.26
C ASP A 97 -6.91 -18.95 9.45
N ASP A 98 -6.60 -19.81 8.49
CA ASP A 98 -5.42 -19.66 7.62
C ASP A 98 -5.48 -18.37 6.82
N PHE A 99 -6.68 -17.98 6.34
CA PHE A 99 -6.87 -16.73 5.64
C PHE A 99 -6.59 -15.50 6.53
N VAL A 100 -7.10 -15.49 7.78
CA VAL A 100 -6.87 -14.40 8.72
C VAL A 100 -5.39 -14.29 9.10
N HIS A 101 -4.73 -15.44 9.36
CA HIS A 101 -3.29 -15.47 9.62
C HIS A 101 -2.50 -14.89 8.44
N ALA A 102 -2.74 -15.38 7.24
CA ALA A 102 -2.04 -14.93 6.05
C ALA A 102 -2.26 -13.42 5.78
N MET A 103 -3.46 -12.92 6.01
CA MET A 103 -3.77 -11.51 5.82
C MET A 103 -3.07 -10.60 6.84
N ILE A 104 -3.05 -10.98 8.13
CA ILE A 104 -2.32 -10.23 9.16
C ILE A 104 -0.82 -10.27 8.88
N GLU A 105 -0.27 -11.44 8.52
CA GLU A 105 1.14 -11.57 8.17
C GLU A 105 1.52 -10.67 7.00
N ALA A 106 0.77 -10.73 5.91
CA ALA A 106 1.00 -9.93 4.70
C ALA A 106 0.92 -8.42 4.98
N MET A 107 -0.05 -7.99 5.78
CA MET A 107 -0.19 -6.58 6.16
C MET A 107 0.95 -6.10 7.06
N VAL A 108 1.36 -6.91 8.04
CA VAL A 108 2.50 -6.59 8.90
C VAL A 108 3.80 -6.53 8.09
N GLU A 109 4.04 -7.50 7.21
CA GLU A 109 5.21 -7.51 6.33
C GLU A 109 5.28 -6.27 5.44
N ALA A 110 4.16 -5.90 4.82
CA ALA A 110 4.05 -4.70 3.98
C ALA A 110 4.44 -3.41 4.73
N HIS A 111 4.08 -3.29 6.01
CA HIS A 111 4.42 -2.13 6.84
C HIS A 111 5.81 -2.21 7.46
N THR A 112 6.35 -3.41 7.66
CA THR A 112 7.68 -3.62 8.22
C THR A 112 8.78 -3.35 7.19
N ALA A 113 8.49 -3.42 5.90
CA ALA A 113 9.46 -3.20 4.83
C ALA A 113 10.10 -1.80 4.88
N ASP A 114 9.35 -0.77 5.26
CA ASP A 114 9.84 0.61 5.38
C ASP A 114 9.00 1.42 6.41
N PRO A 115 9.20 1.19 7.73
CA PRO A 115 8.39 1.83 8.77
C PRO A 115 8.53 3.36 8.79
N GLU A 116 9.75 3.88 8.56
CA GLU A 116 10.02 5.33 8.53
C GLU A 116 9.30 6.02 7.36
N LEU A 117 9.32 5.40 6.18
CA LEU A 117 8.57 5.89 5.04
C LEU A 117 7.07 5.88 5.34
N HIS A 118 6.57 4.79 5.92
CA HIS A 118 5.16 4.67 6.25
C HIS A 118 4.73 5.76 7.24
N GLU A 119 5.48 6.00 8.31
CA GLU A 119 5.22 7.05 9.29
C GLU A 119 5.25 8.44 8.65
N LEU A 120 6.25 8.71 7.78
CA LEU A 120 6.31 9.95 7.02
C LEU A 120 5.04 10.16 6.17
N LEU A 121 4.64 9.15 5.41
CA LEU A 121 3.46 9.25 4.55
C LEU A 121 2.18 9.49 5.36
N MET A 122 2.01 8.82 6.49
CA MET A 122 0.87 9.04 7.38
C MET A 122 0.84 10.45 7.97
N SER A 123 1.99 11.06 8.24
CA SER A 123 2.08 12.43 8.78
C SER A 123 1.88 13.53 7.72
N GLN A 124 2.29 13.27 6.47
CA GLN A 124 2.32 14.29 5.41
C GLN A 124 1.11 14.24 4.47
N VAL A 125 0.43 13.10 4.36
CA VAL A 125 -0.71 12.92 3.45
C VAL A 125 -2.02 12.89 4.24
N PRO A 126 -2.98 13.79 3.96
CA PRO A 126 -4.28 13.76 4.63
C PRO A 126 -5.02 12.44 4.36
N HIS A 127 -5.69 11.88 5.36
CA HIS A 127 -6.50 10.66 5.25
C HIS A 127 -7.64 10.73 4.21
N ARG A 128 -7.90 11.90 3.65
CA ARG A 128 -8.91 12.15 2.61
C ARG A 128 -8.30 12.39 1.21
N ALA A 129 -7.02 12.08 1.01
CA ALA A 129 -6.46 12.11 -0.35
C ALA A 129 -7.20 11.10 -1.24
N ASP A 130 -7.46 11.45 -2.50
CA ASP A 130 -8.31 10.67 -3.41
C ASP A 130 -7.94 9.17 -3.48
N GLY A 131 -6.64 8.86 -3.52
CA GLY A 131 -6.16 7.47 -3.55
C GLY A 131 -6.49 6.64 -2.30
N THR A 132 -6.56 7.25 -1.12
CA THR A 132 -6.89 6.56 0.15
C THR A 132 -8.34 6.07 0.16
N ARG A 133 -9.26 6.85 -0.40
CA ARG A 133 -10.67 6.46 -0.47
C ARG A 133 -10.88 5.28 -1.41
N ASP A 134 -10.26 5.31 -2.58
CA ASP A 134 -10.35 4.22 -3.56
C ASP A 134 -9.75 2.92 -3.03
N PHE A 135 -8.65 3.02 -2.30
CA PHE A 135 -8.05 1.89 -1.58
C PHE A 135 -9.02 1.27 -0.57
N ALA A 136 -9.63 2.08 0.30
CA ALA A 136 -10.58 1.57 1.29
C ALA A 136 -11.78 0.85 0.64
N VAL A 137 -12.29 1.36 -0.48
CA VAL A 137 -13.38 0.72 -1.24
C VAL A 137 -12.93 -0.62 -1.82
N ARG A 138 -11.74 -0.68 -2.43
CA ARG A 138 -11.18 -1.94 -2.96
C ARG A 138 -10.95 -2.95 -1.85
N LEU A 139 -10.28 -2.55 -0.76
CA LEU A 139 -10.03 -3.38 0.40
C LEU A 139 -11.32 -3.98 0.96
N HIS A 140 -12.35 -3.15 1.12
CA HIS A 140 -13.67 -3.61 1.55
C HIS A 140 -14.25 -4.67 0.59
N GLY A 141 -14.18 -4.46 -0.71
CA GLY A 141 -14.65 -5.40 -1.73
C GLY A 141 -13.94 -6.76 -1.65
N VAL A 142 -12.63 -6.71 -1.46
CA VAL A 142 -11.75 -7.86 -1.30
C VAL A 142 -12.11 -8.68 -0.06
N PHE A 143 -12.19 -8.04 1.12
CA PHE A 143 -12.60 -8.72 2.34
C PHE A 143 -14.02 -9.29 2.24
N ARG A 144 -14.92 -8.58 1.56
CA ARG A 144 -16.29 -9.05 1.35
C ARG A 144 -16.32 -10.38 0.59
N LEU A 145 -15.59 -10.50 -0.49
CA LEU A 145 -15.50 -11.75 -1.27
C LEU A 145 -14.87 -12.88 -0.44
N ALA A 146 -13.77 -12.60 0.25
CA ALA A 146 -13.06 -13.57 1.06
C ALA A 146 -13.89 -14.11 2.25
N ILE A 147 -14.62 -13.23 2.93
CA ILE A 147 -15.47 -13.61 4.06
C ILE A 147 -16.75 -14.32 3.56
N ALA A 148 -17.34 -13.83 2.46
CA ALA A 148 -18.53 -14.45 1.88
C ALA A 148 -18.29 -15.90 1.43
N SER A 149 -17.13 -16.19 0.82
CA SER A 149 -16.76 -17.55 0.41
C SER A 149 -16.60 -18.51 1.61
N ARG A 150 -16.35 -17.99 2.79
CA ARG A 150 -16.17 -18.72 4.05
C ARG A 150 -17.36 -18.58 5.01
N SER A 151 -18.50 -18.11 4.53
CA SER A 151 -19.68 -17.80 5.36
C SER A 151 -20.19 -19.01 6.18
N ARG A 152 -19.93 -20.25 5.72
CA ARG A 152 -20.27 -21.48 6.46
C ARG A 152 -19.42 -21.67 7.75
N GLN A 153 -18.26 -21.00 7.82
CA GLN A 153 -17.35 -21.06 8.98
C GLN A 153 -17.64 -19.93 9.98
N LEU A 154 -18.50 -18.97 9.61
CA LEU A 154 -18.95 -17.92 10.51
C LEU A 154 -20.02 -18.47 11.46
N ARG A 155 -19.89 -18.21 12.73
CA ARG A 155 -20.85 -18.66 13.75
C ARG A 155 -22.14 -17.84 13.72
N ASN A 156 -22.05 -16.58 13.35
CA ASN A 156 -23.18 -15.66 13.31
C ASN A 156 -23.40 -15.12 11.90
N ARG A 157 -24.60 -15.29 11.36
CA ARG A 157 -25.01 -14.76 10.05
C ARG A 157 -25.45 -13.28 10.18
N ARG A 158 -24.60 -12.45 10.74
CA ARG A 158 -24.79 -11.00 10.76
C ARG A 158 -24.73 -10.44 9.34
N ASP A 159 -25.16 -9.18 9.22
CA ASP A 159 -24.97 -8.41 7.99
C ASP A 159 -23.48 -8.44 7.56
N LEU A 160 -23.23 -9.03 6.40
CA LEU A 160 -21.88 -9.25 5.88
C LEU A 160 -21.11 -7.94 5.74
N ASP A 161 -21.78 -6.87 5.34
CA ASP A 161 -21.12 -5.58 5.13
C ASP A 161 -20.67 -4.97 6.47
N LYS A 162 -21.39 -5.20 7.56
CA LYS A 162 -20.94 -4.81 8.91
C LYS A 162 -19.74 -5.63 9.37
N ILE A 163 -19.75 -6.94 9.12
CA ILE A 163 -18.61 -7.82 9.45
C ILE A 163 -17.38 -7.34 8.69
N VAL A 164 -17.50 -7.14 7.39
CA VAL A 164 -16.39 -6.72 6.53
C VAL A 164 -15.85 -5.37 6.96
N PHE A 165 -16.72 -4.40 7.26
CA PHE A 165 -16.29 -3.10 7.76
C PHE A 165 -15.42 -3.23 9.02
N VAL A 166 -15.88 -3.99 10.00
CA VAL A 166 -15.13 -4.16 11.26
C VAL A 166 -13.83 -4.92 11.04
N VAL A 167 -13.87 -6.05 10.30
CA VAL A 167 -12.68 -6.88 10.06
C VAL A 167 -11.62 -6.11 9.28
N ALA A 168 -11.98 -5.38 8.22
CA ALA A 168 -11.03 -4.59 7.45
C ALA A 168 -10.33 -3.54 8.33
N HIS A 169 -11.08 -2.85 9.20
CA HIS A 169 -10.51 -1.88 10.14
C HIS A 169 -9.66 -2.54 11.23
N MET A 170 -10.06 -3.70 11.73
CA MET A 170 -9.26 -4.45 12.70
C MET A 170 -7.92 -4.88 12.10
N VAL A 171 -7.93 -5.47 10.90
CA VAL A 171 -6.71 -5.91 10.20
C VAL A 171 -5.79 -4.72 9.97
N ASP A 172 -6.29 -3.62 9.42
CA ASP A 172 -5.52 -2.42 9.17
C ASP A 172 -4.92 -1.83 10.46
N SER A 173 -5.75 -1.51 11.44
CA SER A 173 -5.33 -0.84 12.67
C SER A 173 -4.42 -1.70 13.55
N LEU A 174 -4.68 -3.02 13.65
CA LEU A 174 -3.86 -3.92 14.44
C LEU A 174 -2.50 -4.16 13.79
N SER A 175 -2.44 -4.28 12.45
CA SER A 175 -1.18 -4.41 11.73
C SER A 175 -0.32 -3.14 11.85
N HIS A 176 -0.91 -1.95 11.69
CA HIS A 176 -0.24 -0.69 11.96
C HIS A 176 0.26 -0.58 13.40
N GLY A 177 -0.60 -0.93 14.38
CA GLY A 177 -0.24 -0.93 15.80
C GLY A 177 0.94 -1.84 16.11
N ALA A 178 0.95 -3.04 15.54
CA ALA A 178 2.00 -4.02 15.71
C ALA A 178 3.37 -3.54 15.19
N VAL A 179 3.38 -2.78 14.11
CA VAL A 179 4.64 -2.27 13.51
C VAL A 179 5.07 -0.95 14.14
N LEU A 180 4.18 0.05 14.23
CA LEU A 180 4.55 1.43 14.54
C LEU A 180 4.34 1.84 16.00
N ARG A 181 3.48 1.14 16.74
CA ARG A 181 3.03 1.58 18.09
C ARG A 181 3.09 0.48 19.13
N ARG A 182 3.85 -0.58 18.85
CA ARG A 182 3.99 -1.71 19.78
C ARG A 182 4.66 -1.24 21.07
N PRO A 183 4.08 -1.56 22.24
CA PRO A 183 4.71 -1.20 23.52
C PRO A 183 6.01 -1.98 23.75
N PRO A 184 6.96 -1.40 24.49
CA PRO A 184 8.17 -2.11 24.90
C PRO A 184 7.81 -3.43 25.62
N GLY A 185 8.51 -4.52 25.25
CA GLY A 185 8.29 -5.84 25.86
C GLY A 185 7.29 -6.74 25.13
N LEU A 186 6.46 -6.22 24.24
CA LEU A 186 5.62 -7.03 23.35
C LEU A 186 6.42 -7.35 22.07
N SER A 187 6.62 -8.64 21.76
CA SER A 187 7.27 -9.01 20.50
C SER A 187 6.37 -8.77 19.28
N LEU A 188 6.96 -8.65 18.08
CA LEU A 188 6.16 -8.54 16.85
C LEU A 188 5.34 -9.82 16.61
N ALA A 189 5.90 -10.98 16.95
CA ALA A 189 5.22 -12.26 16.83
C ALA A 189 3.98 -12.31 17.73
N ASP A 190 4.12 -11.95 19.02
CA ASP A 190 2.99 -11.92 19.95
C ASP A 190 1.92 -10.92 19.50
N ALA A 191 2.33 -9.74 19.00
CA ALA A 191 1.39 -8.74 18.51
C ALA A 191 0.58 -9.26 17.29
N LYS A 192 1.21 -10.00 16.38
CA LYS A 192 0.54 -10.66 15.26
C LYS A 192 -0.46 -11.73 15.74
N GLU A 193 -0.03 -12.58 16.67
CA GLU A 193 -0.90 -13.63 17.23
C GLU A 193 -2.13 -13.03 17.94
N GLU A 194 -1.96 -11.96 18.70
CA GLU A 194 -3.10 -11.26 19.34
C GLU A 194 -4.02 -10.60 18.30
N ALA A 195 -3.47 -10.03 17.23
CA ALA A 195 -4.27 -9.47 16.15
C ALA A 195 -5.13 -10.57 15.46
N VAL A 196 -4.54 -11.71 15.14
CA VAL A 196 -5.26 -12.86 14.59
C VAL A 196 -6.34 -13.33 15.54
N ARG A 197 -6.01 -13.50 16.83
CA ARG A 197 -6.95 -13.93 17.87
C ARG A 197 -8.16 -12.99 17.97
N ALA A 198 -7.91 -11.67 17.95
CA ALA A 198 -8.96 -10.65 18.00
C ALA A 198 -9.91 -10.72 16.81
N VAL A 199 -9.36 -10.82 15.58
CA VAL A 199 -10.15 -10.92 14.35
C VAL A 199 -10.98 -12.20 14.32
N LEU A 200 -10.39 -13.35 14.66
CA LEU A 200 -11.08 -14.64 14.70
C LEU A 200 -12.16 -14.67 15.79
N ALA A 201 -11.91 -14.10 16.96
CA ALA A 201 -12.91 -13.98 18.03
C ALA A 201 -14.12 -13.18 17.54
N TYR A 202 -13.91 -12.06 16.86
CA TYR A 202 -15.00 -11.27 16.29
C TYR A 202 -15.80 -12.03 15.22
N LEU A 203 -15.12 -12.76 14.33
CA LEU A 203 -15.76 -13.54 13.25
C LEU A 203 -16.56 -14.75 13.78
N ARG A 204 -16.24 -15.23 14.97
CA ARG A 204 -16.87 -16.39 15.61
C ARG A 204 -17.91 -16.01 16.69
N ALA A 205 -17.98 -14.76 17.07
CA ALA A 205 -18.99 -14.24 18.01
C ALA A 205 -20.34 -14.09 17.33
#